data_3a92a46c471fb422e37b72d1fe97faa5
#
_entry.id   3a92a46c471fb422e37b72d1fe97faa5
#
_cell.length_a   1.000
_cell.length_b   1.000
_cell.length_c   1.000
_cell.angle_alpha   90.00
_cell.angle_beta   90.00
_cell.angle_gamma   90.00
#
_symmetry.space_group_name_H-M   'P 1'
#
loop_
_entity.id
_entity.type
_entity.pdbx_description
1 polymer ?
#
loop_
_entity_poly.entity_id
_entity_poly.type
_entity_poly.pdbx_seq_one_letter_code
_entity_poly.pdbx_strand_id
1 'polypeptide(L)'
;MIYEPKVVKVKTGFESDSTVDIGEITFDKECLNIAVKSKSWSIKAHFNAIYGFRVLDEGDLGEFWSECNLKTGWCFEVIDGGWNALENTREHFITGKLYQPREYLIIGLNECVSVLAVEQPKVVETSSSNKPL
;
A
#
# COMPACT_ATOMS: atom_id res chain seq x y z
N MET A 1 -13.58 -7.33 -19.90
CA MET A 1 -13.90 -8.03 -18.65
C MET A 1 -13.29 -7.30 -17.46
N ILE A 2 -14.06 -7.09 -16.44
CA ILE A 2 -13.60 -6.39 -15.27
C ILE A 2 -13.26 -7.40 -14.18
N TYR A 3 -12.03 -7.34 -13.73
CA TYR A 3 -11.60 -8.14 -12.61
C TYR A 3 -11.94 -7.44 -11.31
N GLU A 4 -12.58 -8.15 -10.42
CA GLU A 4 -12.70 -7.65 -9.06
C GLU A 4 -11.45 -8.03 -8.29
N PRO A 5 -10.78 -7.09 -7.66
CA PRO A 5 -9.59 -7.44 -6.88
C PRO A 5 -9.98 -8.29 -5.68
N LYS A 6 -9.08 -9.18 -5.31
CA LYS A 6 -9.19 -9.95 -4.08
C LYS A 6 -8.11 -9.50 -3.14
N VAL A 7 -8.50 -9.13 -1.93
CA VAL A 7 -7.57 -8.53 -0.98
C VAL A 7 -7.65 -9.23 0.36
N VAL A 8 -6.54 -9.16 1.09
CA VAL A 8 -6.46 -9.66 2.46
C VAL A 8 -5.86 -8.54 3.30
N LYS A 9 -6.50 -8.25 4.43
CA LYS A 9 -6.01 -7.19 5.29
C LYS A 9 -4.69 -7.60 5.94
N VAL A 10 -3.74 -6.67 5.93
CA VAL A 10 -2.46 -6.86 6.61
C VAL A 10 -2.63 -6.38 8.06
N LYS A 11 -2.22 -7.21 9.01
CA LYS A 11 -2.29 -6.84 10.42
C LYS A 11 -1.14 -5.90 10.73
N THR A 12 -1.46 -4.69 11.13
CA THR A 12 -0.43 -3.68 11.39
C THR A 12 -0.37 -3.27 12.85
N GLY A 13 -1.42 -3.54 13.61
CA GLY A 13 -1.50 -3.05 14.97
C GLY A 13 -2.03 -1.62 15.09
N PHE A 14 -2.35 -0.99 13.97
CA PHE A 14 -2.83 0.40 13.95
C PHE A 14 -4.16 0.43 13.23
N GLU A 15 -5.20 0.86 13.95
CA GLU A 15 -6.57 0.76 13.45
C GLU A 15 -6.85 1.83 12.41
N SER A 16 -7.59 1.45 11.39
CA SER A 16 -7.99 2.37 10.35
C SER A 16 -9.17 3.22 10.81
N ASP A 17 -9.24 4.43 10.29
CA ASP A 17 -10.40 5.29 10.44
C ASP A 17 -10.45 6.22 9.23
N SER A 18 -11.45 7.08 9.20
CA SER A 18 -11.68 7.95 8.04
C SER A 18 -10.66 9.07 7.91
N THR A 19 -9.73 9.19 8.86
CA THR A 19 -8.72 10.25 8.82
C THR A 19 -7.35 9.76 8.32
N VAL A 20 -7.22 8.48 7.99
CA VAL A 20 -5.94 7.95 7.52
C VAL A 20 -5.52 8.68 6.25
N ASP A 21 -4.30 9.15 6.25
CA ASP A 21 -3.78 9.93 5.14
C ASP A 21 -2.33 9.56 4.91
N ILE A 22 -1.92 9.68 3.65
CA ILE A 22 -0.55 9.36 3.24
C ILE A 22 0.22 10.66 3.20
N GLY A 23 1.37 10.66 3.84
CA GLY A 23 2.26 11.81 3.83
C GLY A 23 3.43 11.59 2.90
N GLU A 24 4.63 11.78 3.41
CA GLU A 24 5.83 11.72 2.62
C GLU A 24 6.12 10.29 2.17
N ILE A 25 6.51 10.15 0.91
CA ILE A 25 6.94 8.87 0.34
C ILE A 25 8.38 9.04 -0.08
N THR A 26 9.24 8.16 0.41
CA THR A 26 10.67 8.21 0.12
C THR A 26 11.11 6.89 -0.47
N PHE A 27 11.68 6.96 -1.65
CA PHE A 27 12.25 5.79 -2.28
C PHE A 27 13.76 5.99 -2.38
N ASP A 28 14.52 5.09 -1.77
CA ASP A 28 15.96 5.18 -1.75
C ASP A 28 16.53 3.80 -2.03
N LYS A 29 17.15 3.67 -3.18
CA LYS A 29 17.69 2.40 -3.67
C LYS A 29 16.56 1.39 -3.78
N GLU A 30 16.50 0.40 -2.92
CA GLU A 30 15.47 -0.61 -3.03
C GLU A 30 14.39 -0.46 -1.98
N CYS A 31 14.51 0.52 -1.12
CA CYS A 31 13.61 0.65 0.02
C CYS A 31 12.59 1.76 -0.21
N LEU A 32 11.39 1.50 0.22
CA LEU A 32 10.31 2.48 0.12
C LEU A 32 9.77 2.73 1.52
N ASN A 33 9.68 3.99 1.88
CA ASN A 33 9.11 4.39 3.16
C ASN A 33 7.90 5.28 2.90
N ILE A 34 6.80 4.96 3.52
CA ILE A 34 5.56 5.70 3.34
C ILE A 34 5.10 6.17 4.71
N ALA A 35 5.01 7.48 4.89
CA ALA A 35 4.46 8.03 6.11
C ALA A 35 2.95 7.97 6.04
N VAL A 36 2.33 7.39 7.06
CA VAL A 36 0.88 7.26 7.13
C VAL A 36 0.45 7.73 8.52
N LYS A 37 -0.60 8.51 8.59
CA LYS A 37 -1.08 9.01 9.86
C LYS A 37 -2.59 9.03 9.90
N SER A 38 -3.13 8.96 11.10
CA SER A 38 -4.52 9.17 11.37
C SER A 38 -4.60 10.12 12.56
N LYS A 39 -5.82 10.40 12.99
CA LYS A 39 -5.97 11.22 14.20
C LYS A 39 -5.44 10.51 15.44
N SER A 40 -5.22 9.20 15.37
CA SER A 40 -4.84 8.41 16.54
C SER A 40 -3.39 7.96 16.54
N TRP A 41 -2.73 7.94 15.38
CA TRP A 41 -1.37 7.42 15.30
C TRP A 41 -0.64 7.99 14.08
N SER A 42 0.67 7.89 14.14
CA SER A 42 1.56 8.21 13.01
C SER A 42 2.56 7.10 12.90
N ILE A 43 2.68 6.55 11.69
CA ILE A 43 3.57 5.41 11.47
C ILE A 43 4.33 5.61 10.16
N LYS A 44 5.31 4.76 9.97
CA LYS A 44 6.02 4.63 8.72
C LYS A 44 5.89 3.18 8.27
N ALA A 45 5.39 2.99 7.07
CA ALA A 45 5.36 1.68 6.45
C ALA A 45 6.64 1.53 5.63
N HIS A 46 7.47 0.58 6.00
CA HIS A 46 8.77 0.38 5.38
C HIS A 46 8.73 -0.91 4.57
N PHE A 47 8.99 -0.78 3.27
CA PHE A 47 9.12 -1.91 2.38
C PHE A 47 10.60 -2.08 2.04
N ASN A 48 11.08 -3.28 2.22
CA ASN A 48 12.44 -3.67 1.87
C ASN A 48 12.41 -4.21 0.44
N ALA A 49 13.34 -3.79 -0.41
CA ALA A 49 13.50 -4.40 -1.74
C ALA A 49 12.21 -4.45 -2.54
N ILE A 50 11.75 -3.31 -3.03
CA ILE A 50 10.55 -3.26 -3.85
C ILE A 50 10.92 -3.36 -5.33
N TYR A 51 9.94 -3.75 -6.14
CA TYR A 51 10.09 -3.84 -7.60
C TYR A 51 9.32 -2.75 -8.32
N GLY A 52 8.52 -1.99 -7.62
CA GLY A 52 7.81 -0.87 -8.20
C GLY A 52 6.78 -0.35 -7.22
N PHE A 53 6.40 0.89 -7.42
CA PHE A 53 5.29 1.47 -6.68
C PHE A 53 4.64 2.54 -7.54
N ARG A 54 3.39 2.82 -7.24
CA ARG A 54 2.67 3.89 -7.91
C ARG A 54 1.77 4.58 -6.91
N VAL A 55 1.55 5.88 -7.14
CA VAL A 55 0.65 6.68 -6.32
C VAL A 55 -0.51 7.08 -7.20
N LEU A 56 -1.71 6.79 -6.77
CA LEU A 56 -2.91 7.10 -7.54
C LEU A 56 -3.91 7.83 -6.66
N ASP A 57 -4.69 8.67 -7.29
CA ASP A 57 -5.84 9.27 -6.64
C ASP A 57 -6.84 8.17 -6.28
N GLU A 58 -7.48 8.30 -5.10
CA GLU A 58 -8.40 7.24 -4.68
C GLU A 58 -9.56 7.08 -5.66
N GLY A 59 -9.91 8.13 -6.38
CA GLY A 59 -10.97 8.05 -7.39
C GLY A 59 -10.63 7.19 -8.58
N ASP A 60 -9.34 6.91 -8.80
CA ASP A 60 -8.90 6.08 -9.92
C ASP A 60 -8.83 4.59 -9.57
N LEU A 61 -9.23 4.22 -8.37
CA LEU A 61 -9.16 2.84 -7.89
C LEU A 61 -10.53 2.31 -7.50
N GLY A 62 -11.56 2.77 -8.20
CA GLY A 62 -12.94 2.43 -7.86
C GLY A 62 -13.21 0.94 -7.76
N GLU A 63 -12.49 0.13 -8.54
CA GLU A 63 -12.72 -1.31 -8.53
C GLU A 63 -12.36 -1.96 -7.20
N PHE A 64 -11.59 -1.27 -6.35
CA PHE A 64 -11.20 -1.81 -5.05
C PHE A 64 -12.23 -1.55 -3.96
N TRP A 65 -13.07 -0.53 -4.11
CA TRP A 65 -13.79 0.00 -2.94
C TRP A 65 -14.95 -0.85 -2.46
N SER A 66 -15.36 -1.85 -3.25
CA SER A 66 -16.30 -2.85 -2.75
C SER A 66 -15.59 -3.93 -1.94
N GLU A 67 -14.27 -4.08 -2.12
CA GLU A 67 -13.50 -5.13 -1.46
C GLU A 67 -12.76 -4.61 -0.24
N CYS A 68 -12.36 -3.36 -0.25
CA CYS A 68 -11.62 -2.77 0.87
C CYS A 68 -11.78 -1.26 0.84
N ASN A 69 -11.70 -0.65 2.02
CA ASN A 69 -11.76 0.80 2.15
C ASN A 69 -11.33 1.14 3.57
N LEU A 70 -11.27 2.44 3.88
CA LEU A 70 -10.79 2.86 5.20
C LEU A 70 -11.67 2.41 6.37
N LYS A 71 -12.89 1.97 6.09
CA LYS A 71 -13.73 1.39 7.16
C LYS A 71 -13.24 0.01 7.56
N THR A 72 -12.55 -0.68 6.68
CA THR A 72 -12.11 -2.04 6.94
C THR A 72 -10.62 -2.14 7.22
N GLY A 73 -9.83 -1.18 6.74
CA GLY A 73 -8.39 -1.20 6.96
C GLY A 73 -7.71 -0.15 6.12
N TRP A 74 -6.41 -0.03 6.27
CA TRP A 74 -5.63 0.92 5.46
C TRP A 74 -4.48 0.24 4.72
N CYS A 75 -4.20 -1.03 5.03
CA CYS A 75 -3.13 -1.77 4.37
C CYS A 75 -3.64 -3.16 4.01
N PHE A 76 -3.55 -3.50 2.74
CA PHE A 76 -4.06 -4.77 2.22
C PHE A 76 -3.03 -5.41 1.31
N GLU A 77 -3.01 -6.73 1.28
CA GLU A 77 -2.32 -7.45 0.22
C GLU A 77 -3.34 -7.74 -0.87
N VAL A 78 -3.00 -7.41 -2.11
CA VAL A 78 -3.88 -7.65 -3.25
C VAL A 78 -3.48 -9.00 -3.84
N ILE A 79 -4.34 -9.99 -3.63
CA ILE A 79 -4.04 -11.36 -4.02
C ILE A 79 -4.24 -11.56 -5.52
N ASP A 80 -5.22 -10.89 -6.10
CA ASP A 80 -5.53 -11.04 -7.51
C ASP A 80 -6.29 -9.82 -7.99
N GLY A 81 -6.29 -9.61 -9.29
CA GLY A 81 -7.13 -8.61 -9.92
C GLY A 81 -6.65 -7.17 -9.79
N GLY A 82 -5.42 -6.95 -9.36
CA GLY A 82 -4.90 -5.61 -9.19
C GLY A 82 -3.81 -5.27 -10.20
N TRP A 83 -2.93 -4.39 -9.78
CA TRP A 83 -1.85 -3.88 -10.62
C TRP A 83 -0.86 -4.98 -10.99
N ASN A 84 -0.50 -5.84 -10.04
CA ASN A 84 0.44 -6.92 -10.32
C ASN A 84 -0.12 -7.87 -11.36
N ALA A 85 -1.40 -8.19 -11.27
CA ALA A 85 -2.05 -9.05 -12.26
C ALA A 85 -2.01 -8.40 -13.65
N LEU A 86 -2.23 -7.09 -13.70
CA LEU A 86 -2.17 -6.35 -14.95
C LEU A 86 -0.75 -6.35 -15.52
N GLU A 87 0.27 -6.08 -14.66
CA GLU A 87 1.64 -6.09 -15.13
C GLU A 87 2.05 -7.47 -15.65
N ASN A 88 1.55 -8.54 -15.05
CA ASN A 88 1.89 -9.88 -15.46
C ASN A 88 1.32 -10.26 -16.83
N THR A 89 0.44 -9.43 -17.39
CA THR A 89 -0.01 -9.65 -18.76
C THR A 89 1.00 -9.15 -19.78
N ARG A 90 1.99 -8.37 -19.37
CA ARG A 90 2.99 -7.83 -20.28
C ARG A 90 4.08 -8.85 -20.51
N GLU A 91 4.44 -9.02 -21.77
CA GLU A 91 5.46 -9.99 -22.17
C GLU A 91 6.80 -9.72 -21.49
N HIS A 92 7.15 -8.46 -21.34
CA HIS A 92 8.46 -8.07 -20.85
C HIS A 92 8.48 -7.72 -19.37
N PHE A 93 7.46 -8.10 -18.63
CA PHE A 93 7.50 -7.91 -17.18
C PHE A 93 8.32 -9.04 -16.56
N ILE A 94 9.64 -8.88 -16.62
CA ILE A 94 10.58 -9.91 -16.20
C ILE A 94 10.48 -10.16 -14.69
N THR A 95 10.26 -9.11 -13.93
CA THR A 95 10.13 -9.22 -12.46
C THR A 95 9.05 -10.24 -12.08
N GLY A 96 7.91 -10.19 -12.76
CA GLY A 96 6.82 -11.12 -12.46
C GLY A 96 7.22 -12.56 -12.70
N LYS A 97 8.02 -12.79 -13.75
CA LYS A 97 8.43 -14.16 -14.10
C LYS A 97 9.51 -14.70 -13.17
N LEU A 98 10.42 -13.83 -12.73
CA LEU A 98 11.59 -14.27 -11.95
C LEU A 98 11.35 -14.22 -10.46
N TYR A 99 10.61 -13.22 -9.97
CA TYR A 99 10.53 -12.98 -8.53
C TYR A 99 9.13 -13.09 -7.96
N GLN A 100 8.11 -13.03 -8.80
CA GLN A 100 6.72 -13.19 -8.40
C GLN A 100 6.38 -12.32 -7.20
N PRO A 101 6.49 -11.00 -7.35
CA PRO A 101 6.25 -10.10 -6.21
C PRO A 101 4.78 -10.15 -5.78
N ARG A 102 4.55 -9.75 -4.55
CA ARG A 102 3.21 -9.52 -4.04
C ARG A 102 2.86 -8.07 -4.22
N GLU A 103 1.58 -7.79 -4.21
CA GLU A 103 1.11 -6.41 -4.30
C GLU A 103 0.48 -6.00 -2.98
N TYR A 104 0.83 -4.81 -2.52
CA TYR A 104 0.25 -4.22 -1.32
C TYR A 104 -0.40 -2.91 -1.68
N LEU A 105 -1.53 -2.63 -1.04
CA LEU A 105 -2.25 -1.38 -1.26
C LEU A 105 -2.34 -0.65 0.07
N ILE A 106 -1.84 0.57 0.11
CA ILE A 106 -1.97 1.44 1.26
C ILE A 106 -2.97 2.53 0.90
N ILE A 107 -4.02 2.63 1.68
CA ILE A 107 -5.14 3.51 1.39
C ILE A 107 -5.04 4.75 2.25
N GLY A 108 -5.12 5.90 1.61
CA GLY A 108 -5.22 7.18 2.28
C GLY A 108 -6.49 7.88 1.87
N LEU A 109 -6.75 8.98 2.51
CA LEU A 109 -7.97 9.76 2.29
C LEU A 109 -8.07 10.25 0.86
N ASN A 110 -6.95 10.68 0.29
CA ASN A 110 -6.94 11.25 -1.06
C ASN A 110 -6.13 10.44 -2.04
N GLU A 111 -5.03 9.86 -1.60
CA GLU A 111 -4.14 9.07 -2.45
C GLU A 111 -3.96 7.68 -1.90
N CYS A 112 -3.63 6.78 -2.80
CA CYS A 112 -3.33 5.39 -2.43
C CYS A 112 -2.00 5.02 -3.06
N VAL A 113 -1.28 4.10 -2.40
CA VAL A 113 0.00 3.64 -2.91
C VAL A 113 -0.08 2.14 -3.14
N SER A 114 0.22 1.72 -4.36
CA SER A 114 0.37 0.30 -4.68
C SER A 114 1.86 -0.02 -4.70
N VAL A 115 2.25 -1.13 -4.10
CA VAL A 115 3.66 -1.51 -3.99
C VAL A 115 3.82 -2.96 -4.43
N LEU A 116 4.80 -3.22 -5.29
CA LEU A 116 5.17 -4.58 -5.64
C LEU A 116 6.42 -4.93 -4.86
N ALA A 117 6.30 -5.88 -3.95
CA ALA A 117 7.39 -6.28 -3.06
C ALA A 117 7.25 -7.76 -2.72
N VAL A 118 8.35 -8.35 -2.27
CA VAL A 118 8.32 -9.75 -1.88
C VAL A 118 7.79 -9.91 -0.47
N GLU A 119 8.08 -8.95 0.40
CA GLU A 119 7.70 -9.02 1.81
C GLU A 119 6.70 -7.94 2.16
N GLN A 120 5.86 -8.25 3.14
CA GLN A 120 4.93 -7.23 3.61
C GLN A 120 5.70 -6.13 4.35
N PRO A 121 5.11 -4.95 4.48
CA PRO A 121 5.82 -3.84 5.10
C PRO A 121 6.00 -4.05 6.59
N LYS A 122 7.07 -3.45 7.10
CA LYS A 122 7.25 -3.28 8.54
C LYS A 122 6.64 -1.94 8.91
N VAL A 123 5.75 -1.98 9.89
CA VAL A 123 5.06 -0.76 10.31
C VAL A 123 5.65 -0.34 11.64
N VAL A 124 6.20 0.86 11.66
CA VAL A 124 6.89 1.38 12.83
C VAL A 124 6.24 2.69 13.23
N GLU A 125 5.87 2.80 14.49
CA GLU A 125 5.32 4.04 14.99
C GLU A 125 6.40 5.11 14.98
N THR A 126 6.10 6.23 14.35
CA THR A 126 7.04 7.33 14.36
C THR A 126 6.86 8.09 15.65
N SER A 127 7.97 8.46 16.25
CA SER A 127 7.86 9.24 17.45
C SER A 127 7.12 10.51 17.11
N SER A 128 6.21 10.82 17.96
CA SER A 128 5.34 11.90 17.73
C SER A 128 6.15 13.18 17.59
N SER A 129 6.15 13.72 16.40
CA SER A 129 6.83 14.97 16.15
C SER A 129 6.14 16.11 16.90
N ASN A 130 4.96 15.87 17.37
CA ASN A 130 4.24 16.86 18.16
C ASN A 130 4.49 16.67 19.63
N LYS A 131 5.51 15.94 19.98
CA LYS A 131 5.89 15.82 21.35
C LYS A 131 6.16 17.21 21.90
N PRO A 132 5.50 17.56 22.96
CA PRO A 132 5.72 18.88 23.52
C PRO A 132 7.16 19.00 24.00
N LEU A 133 7.66 20.16 23.89
CA LEU A 133 9.02 20.43 24.31
C LEU A 133 9.06 20.88 25.73
#